data_af672086ad2fe26bc6fcb9cbc246ce6d
#
_entry.id   af672086ad2fe26bc6fcb9cbc246ce6d
#
_cell.length_a   1.000
_cell.length_b   1.000
_cell.length_c   1.000
_cell.angle_alpha   90.00
_cell.angle_beta   90.00
_cell.angle_gamma   90.00
#
_symmetry.space_group_name_H-M   'P 1'
#
loop_
_entity.id
_entity.type
_entity.pdbx_description
1 polymer ?
#
loop_
_entity_poly.entity_id
_entity_poly.type
_entity_poly.pdbx_seq_one_letter_code
_entity_poly.pdbx_strand_id
1 'polypeptide(L)'
;MSKGVVTWMSRCWRAGVVLLCLIVAGGSALAQTGGGRSEDEFDDVHFHLTNYVQKGTEVRDFLRMMGSRTRRSTLFGIPLQQTWSYENSGDFAPTYYLQTDAPLYYYSFTDAFIAMAYRSLSPDERSRFDPMITGFNPADMYAADHIRRVLKTFPGVFTGIGEFSVHKEFVSSKIPGEVASLTDPALDSILSLAGQAGLVVLLHNDMDVPFAKPGTEPIYLAQMKALLRRHSKTTIIWAHVGLGRVVHPVQASGTAPVTERNPNQGLIVEGILSDPTLRHVYFDISWDEVAKYLLATPGTTRRSAAMINRYPDRFLFGSDVVAPRDTTQYFAVFNSYRPLWALLTPAASEKVRKGNYERLFDAARQRVRAWERAQGW
;
A
#
# COMPACT_ATOMS: atom_id res chain seq x y z
N MET A 1 35.08 -27.96 -74.71
CA MET A 1 35.09 -26.95 -75.79
C MET A 1 35.33 -25.63 -75.11
N SER A 2 36.55 -25.21 -75.09
CA SER A 2 37.26 -24.30 -75.95
C SER A 2 37.11 -22.83 -75.47
N LYS A 3 38.20 -22.37 -74.89
CA LYS A 3 39.14 -21.31 -75.34
C LYS A 3 38.66 -19.92 -74.96
N GLY A 4 39.42 -19.00 -74.44
CA GLY A 4 40.88 -18.77 -74.32
C GLY A 4 41.00 -17.31 -73.80
N VAL A 5 41.87 -17.07 -72.90
CA VAL A 5 43.18 -16.40 -72.96
C VAL A 5 43.19 -15.13 -73.85
N VAL A 6 43.53 -13.97 -73.27
CA VAL A 6 44.75 -13.22 -73.60
C VAL A 6 44.92 -12.00 -72.67
N THR A 7 46.07 -11.98 -72.04
CA THR A 7 46.85 -10.92 -71.43
C THR A 7 47.06 -9.70 -72.32
N TRP A 8 47.22 -8.48 -71.73
CA TRP A 8 48.42 -7.65 -72.04
C TRP A 8 48.65 -6.54 -70.99
N MET A 9 49.91 -6.44 -70.58
CA MET A 9 50.52 -5.43 -69.71
C MET A 9 50.73 -4.09 -70.44
N SER A 10 50.74 -2.97 -69.72
CA SER A 10 51.89 -2.06 -69.68
C SER A 10 51.55 -0.77 -68.89
N ARG A 11 52.27 -0.55 -67.84
CA ARG A 11 53.25 0.49 -67.49
C ARG A 11 52.79 1.93 -67.37
N CYS A 12 52.95 2.37 -66.08
CA CYS A 12 53.58 3.62 -65.60
C CYS A 12 52.92 4.99 -65.92
N TRP A 13 52.56 5.76 -64.93
CA TRP A 13 53.38 6.91 -64.51
C TRP A 13 52.87 7.48 -63.17
N ARG A 14 53.83 7.98 -62.37
CA ARG A 14 53.69 8.57 -61.02
C ARG A 14 53.03 9.96 -61.11
N ALA A 15 52.11 10.24 -60.23
CA ALA A 15 51.88 11.59 -59.73
C ALA A 15 51.29 11.48 -58.30
N GLY A 16 52.06 11.96 -57.36
CA GLY A 16 51.63 11.94 -55.96
C GLY A 16 50.53 12.97 -55.72
N VAL A 17 49.47 12.51 -55.11
CA VAL A 17 48.48 13.40 -54.47
C VAL A 17 48.38 12.95 -53.01
N VAL A 18 48.89 13.82 -52.14
CA VAL A 18 48.73 13.69 -50.70
C VAL A 18 47.25 13.95 -50.40
N LEU A 19 46.53 12.88 -50.14
CA LEU A 19 45.13 12.99 -49.66
C LEU A 19 45.17 12.98 -48.15
N LEU A 20 44.90 14.13 -47.57
CA LEU A 20 44.74 14.33 -46.14
C LEU A 20 43.44 13.65 -45.70
N CYS A 21 43.50 12.44 -45.12
CA CYS A 21 42.37 11.78 -44.52
C CYS A 21 42.07 12.46 -43.19
N LEU A 22 41.09 13.37 -43.17
CA LEU A 22 40.37 13.78 -41.97
C LEU A 22 39.56 12.57 -41.42
N ILE A 23 40.11 11.92 -40.40
CA ILE A 23 39.37 10.95 -39.61
C ILE A 23 38.39 11.75 -38.78
N VAL A 24 37.17 11.87 -39.29
CA VAL A 24 36.02 12.24 -38.44
C VAL A 24 35.73 11.06 -37.54
N ALA A 25 36.25 11.10 -36.32
CA ALA A 25 35.82 10.21 -35.27
C ALA A 25 34.36 10.51 -34.95
N GLY A 26 33.44 9.88 -35.66
CA GLY A 26 32.03 9.83 -35.30
C GLY A 26 31.89 9.06 -33.99
N GLY A 27 32.00 9.78 -32.90
CA GLY A 27 31.57 9.27 -31.59
C GLY A 27 30.09 8.94 -31.68
N SER A 28 29.76 7.67 -31.90
CA SER A 28 28.42 7.15 -31.61
C SER A 28 28.22 7.32 -30.12
N ALA A 29 27.60 8.43 -29.76
CA ALA A 29 26.96 8.54 -28.45
C ALA A 29 25.92 7.41 -28.41
N LEU A 30 26.30 6.28 -27.80
CA LEU A 30 25.33 5.34 -27.30
C LEU A 30 24.45 6.16 -26.32
N ALA A 31 23.32 6.65 -26.84
CA ALA A 31 22.24 7.08 -26.00
C ALA A 31 21.94 5.88 -25.09
N GLN A 32 22.45 5.94 -23.86
CA GLN A 32 21.89 5.14 -22.81
C GLN A 32 20.40 5.50 -22.79
N THR A 33 19.60 4.66 -23.40
CA THR A 33 18.18 4.59 -23.11
C THR A 33 18.09 4.16 -21.66
N GLY A 34 18.26 5.11 -20.76
CA GLY A 34 17.76 4.99 -19.41
C GLY A 34 16.31 4.64 -19.58
N GLY A 35 15.93 3.41 -19.29
CA GLY A 35 14.55 2.99 -19.30
C GLY A 35 13.79 3.98 -18.43
N GLY A 36 13.11 4.93 -19.07
CA GLY A 36 12.26 5.90 -18.39
C GLY A 36 11.26 5.10 -17.58
N ARG A 37 11.39 5.14 -16.26
CA ARG A 37 10.39 4.56 -15.36
C ARG A 37 9.07 5.19 -15.76
N SER A 38 8.11 4.36 -16.17
CA SER A 38 6.81 4.84 -16.61
C SER A 38 6.15 5.62 -15.47
N GLU A 39 5.65 6.82 -15.79
CA GLU A 39 4.89 7.62 -14.82
C GLU A 39 3.64 6.92 -14.30
N ASP A 40 3.21 5.84 -14.96
CA ASP A 40 2.07 5.01 -14.58
C ASP A 40 2.42 3.80 -13.73
N GLU A 41 3.70 3.57 -13.38
CA GLU A 41 4.11 2.46 -12.52
C GLU A 41 3.93 2.77 -11.05
N PHE A 42 3.51 1.74 -10.28
CA PHE A 42 3.37 1.83 -8.82
C PHE A 42 3.53 0.47 -8.14
N ASP A 43 3.73 0.48 -6.84
CA ASP A 43 3.60 -0.65 -5.92
C ASP A 43 2.34 -0.44 -5.08
N ASP A 44 1.59 -1.50 -4.80
CA ASP A 44 0.30 -1.45 -4.13
C ASP A 44 0.44 -1.96 -2.69
N VAL A 45 0.39 -1.05 -1.72
CA VAL A 45 0.52 -1.42 -0.31
C VAL A 45 -0.76 -1.94 0.32
N HIS A 46 -1.89 -1.83 -0.39
CA HIS A 46 -3.21 -2.13 0.16
C HIS A 46 -4.09 -2.84 -0.86
N PHE A 47 -4.00 -4.17 -0.90
CA PHE A 47 -4.75 -4.98 -1.86
C PHE A 47 -5.35 -6.23 -1.20
N HIS A 48 -6.66 -6.41 -1.35
CA HIS A 48 -7.40 -7.57 -0.86
C HIS A 48 -7.62 -8.59 -1.97
N LEU A 49 -6.95 -9.75 -1.87
CA LEU A 49 -7.13 -10.84 -2.83
C LEU A 49 -8.50 -11.49 -2.72
N THR A 50 -9.04 -11.56 -1.49
CA THR A 50 -10.34 -12.16 -1.21
C THR A 50 -11.38 -11.11 -0.84
N ASN A 51 -12.64 -11.44 -0.99
CA ASN A 51 -13.75 -10.72 -0.41
C ASN A 51 -14.13 -11.28 0.99
N TYR A 52 -15.19 -10.77 1.56
CA TYR A 52 -15.67 -11.14 2.91
C TYR A 52 -16.04 -12.61 3.07
N VAL A 53 -16.42 -13.30 2.00
CA VAL A 53 -16.78 -14.73 2.00
C VAL A 53 -15.64 -15.64 1.53
N GLN A 54 -14.42 -15.13 1.55
CA GLN A 54 -13.19 -15.82 1.13
C GLN A 54 -13.13 -16.18 -0.37
N LYS A 55 -14.08 -15.75 -1.16
CA LYS A 55 -13.99 -15.77 -2.62
C LYS A 55 -13.28 -14.51 -3.07
N GLY A 56 -12.46 -14.61 -4.10
CA GLY A 56 -11.72 -13.46 -4.59
C GLY A 56 -11.18 -13.69 -5.98
N THR A 57 -10.18 -12.89 -6.29
CA THR A 57 -9.44 -13.00 -7.55
C THR A 57 -8.41 -14.10 -7.45
N GLU A 58 -8.34 -14.98 -8.45
CA GLU A 58 -7.24 -15.95 -8.54
C GLU A 58 -5.91 -15.19 -8.62
N VAL A 59 -4.91 -15.65 -7.87
CA VAL A 59 -3.63 -14.92 -7.74
C VAL A 59 -2.91 -14.71 -9.08
N ARG A 60 -3.03 -15.67 -10.03
CA ARG A 60 -2.48 -15.49 -11.38
C ARG A 60 -3.30 -14.56 -12.25
N ASP A 61 -4.62 -14.47 -12.01
CA ASP A 61 -5.45 -13.47 -12.66
C ASP A 61 -5.07 -12.07 -12.18
N PHE A 62 -4.82 -11.93 -10.89
CA PHE A 62 -4.30 -10.68 -10.34
C PHE A 62 -2.94 -10.32 -10.92
N LEU A 63 -2.00 -11.26 -11.05
CA LEU A 63 -0.72 -11.04 -11.74
C LEU A 63 -0.92 -10.52 -13.17
N ARG A 64 -1.89 -11.07 -13.89
CA ARG A 64 -2.21 -10.58 -15.25
C ARG A 64 -2.78 -9.16 -15.22
N MET A 65 -3.63 -8.83 -14.24
CA MET A 65 -4.16 -7.48 -14.07
C MET A 65 -3.08 -6.46 -13.73
N MET A 66 -2.14 -6.83 -12.85
CA MET A 66 -0.99 -5.98 -12.51
C MET A 66 -0.18 -5.59 -13.75
N GLY A 67 0.00 -6.53 -14.68
CA GLY A 67 0.79 -6.31 -15.90
C GLY A 67 2.18 -5.77 -15.58
N SER A 68 2.60 -4.74 -16.32
CA SER A 68 3.84 -4.00 -16.07
C SER A 68 3.65 -2.76 -15.18
N ARG A 69 2.40 -2.33 -14.94
CA ARG A 69 2.10 -1.10 -14.20
C ARG A 69 2.24 -1.25 -12.69
N THR A 70 1.76 -2.35 -12.10
CA THR A 70 1.96 -2.63 -10.69
C THR A 70 3.15 -3.57 -10.57
N ARG A 71 4.23 -3.09 -9.99
CA ARG A 71 5.47 -3.87 -9.89
C ARG A 71 5.40 -4.89 -8.76
N ARG A 72 4.99 -4.43 -7.58
CA ARG A 72 4.79 -5.24 -6.37
C ARG A 72 3.47 -4.91 -5.71
N SER A 73 2.94 -5.86 -4.95
CA SER A 73 1.72 -5.68 -4.19
C SER A 73 1.78 -6.44 -2.87
N THR A 74 1.22 -5.89 -1.82
CA THR A 74 0.81 -6.69 -0.68
C THR A 74 -0.24 -7.70 -1.13
N LEU A 75 -0.37 -8.78 -0.39
CA LEU A 75 -1.33 -9.83 -0.67
C LEU A 75 -1.97 -10.28 0.63
N PHE A 76 -3.23 -9.94 0.83
CA PHE A 76 -3.97 -10.38 2.01
C PHE A 76 -5.45 -10.56 1.69
N GLY A 77 -6.17 -11.22 2.58
CA GLY A 77 -7.60 -11.42 2.48
C GLY A 77 -8.37 -10.43 3.35
N ILE A 78 -9.68 -10.62 3.38
CA ILE A 78 -10.54 -10.02 4.39
C ILE A 78 -10.91 -11.17 5.35
N PRO A 79 -10.32 -11.21 6.55
CA PRO A 79 -10.41 -12.37 7.43
C PRO A 79 -11.78 -12.54 8.03
N LEU A 80 -12.46 -11.43 8.23
CA LEU A 80 -13.68 -11.39 9.00
C LEU A 80 -14.80 -10.82 8.15
N GLN A 81 -15.96 -11.42 8.25
CA GLN A 81 -17.18 -10.76 7.84
C GLN A 81 -17.34 -9.53 8.72
N GLN A 82 -17.33 -8.36 8.13
CA GLN A 82 -17.77 -7.18 8.83
C GLN A 82 -19.27 -7.31 9.02
N THR A 83 -19.69 -7.47 10.26
CA THR A 83 -21.11 -7.55 10.58
C THR A 83 -21.63 -6.16 10.89
N TRP A 84 -22.83 -5.92 10.44
CA TRP A 84 -23.61 -4.77 10.85
C TRP A 84 -24.90 -5.26 11.50
N SER A 85 -25.33 -4.58 12.55
CA SER A 85 -26.65 -4.75 13.13
C SER A 85 -27.29 -3.40 13.39
N TYR A 86 -28.60 -3.37 13.54
CA TYR A 86 -29.35 -2.19 13.91
C TYR A 86 -28.81 -1.55 15.21
N GLU A 87 -28.32 -2.34 16.15
CA GLU A 87 -27.75 -1.88 17.42
C GLU A 87 -26.48 -1.04 17.21
N ASN A 88 -25.72 -1.28 16.13
CA ASN A 88 -24.48 -0.54 15.86
C ASN A 88 -24.73 0.86 15.30
N SER A 89 -25.71 1.03 14.43
CA SER A 89 -25.89 2.29 13.70
C SER A 89 -27.34 2.61 13.31
N GLY A 90 -28.32 2.01 13.95
CA GLY A 90 -29.73 2.21 13.63
C GLY A 90 -30.04 1.82 12.17
N ASP A 91 -30.81 2.65 11.48
CA ASP A 91 -31.23 2.39 10.10
C ASP A 91 -30.13 2.56 9.05
N PHE A 92 -28.93 3.01 9.44
CA PHE A 92 -27.83 3.22 8.52
C PHE A 92 -27.02 1.92 8.33
N ALA A 93 -27.39 1.13 7.34
CA ALA A 93 -26.68 -0.09 6.96
C ALA A 93 -25.66 0.22 5.84
N PRO A 94 -24.36 0.00 6.07
CA PRO A 94 -23.37 0.01 5.00
C PRO A 94 -23.67 -1.12 4.01
N THR A 95 -23.77 -0.81 2.72
CA THR A 95 -24.28 -1.73 1.69
C THR A 95 -23.41 -2.95 1.44
N TYR A 96 -22.16 -2.94 1.88
CA TYR A 96 -21.18 -4.04 1.71
C TYR A 96 -20.96 -4.86 2.97
N TYR A 97 -21.60 -4.52 4.08
CA TYR A 97 -21.57 -5.30 5.31
C TYR A 97 -22.72 -6.33 5.34
N LEU A 98 -22.43 -7.47 5.94
CA LEU A 98 -23.46 -8.46 6.15
C LEU A 98 -24.24 -8.12 7.42
N GLN A 99 -25.55 -8.07 7.31
CA GLN A 99 -26.44 -7.93 8.46
C GLN A 99 -26.60 -9.31 9.11
N THR A 100 -25.70 -9.63 10.03
CA THR A 100 -25.72 -10.92 10.72
C THR A 100 -24.90 -10.85 12.01
N ASP A 101 -25.41 -11.52 13.04
CA ASP A 101 -24.71 -11.78 14.29
C ASP A 101 -24.08 -13.20 14.29
N ALA A 102 -24.07 -13.87 13.15
CA ALA A 102 -23.46 -15.19 13.02
C ALA A 102 -21.96 -15.13 13.37
N PRO A 103 -21.46 -16.10 14.13
CA PRO A 103 -20.03 -16.21 14.42
C PRO A 103 -19.20 -16.28 13.15
N LEU A 104 -18.02 -15.67 13.19
CA LEU A 104 -17.13 -15.56 12.04
C LEU A 104 -16.11 -16.70 12.06
N TYR A 105 -16.36 -17.73 11.26
CA TYR A 105 -15.58 -18.96 11.29
C TYR A 105 -14.38 -18.99 10.34
N TYR A 106 -14.28 -18.05 9.41
CA TYR A 106 -13.31 -18.15 8.32
C TYR A 106 -12.00 -17.38 8.57
N TYR A 107 -11.93 -16.54 9.57
CA TYR A 107 -10.77 -15.67 9.79
C TYR A 107 -9.46 -16.45 10.00
N SER A 108 -9.52 -17.59 10.66
CA SER A 108 -8.34 -18.43 10.90
C SER A 108 -7.81 -19.12 9.65
N PHE A 109 -8.64 -19.28 8.62
CA PHE A 109 -8.23 -19.91 7.36
C PHE A 109 -7.73 -18.91 6.33
N THR A 110 -8.04 -17.65 6.45
CA THR A 110 -7.65 -16.60 5.49
C THR A 110 -6.16 -16.60 5.20
N ASP A 111 -5.34 -16.63 6.24
CA ASP A 111 -3.88 -16.60 6.09
C ASP A 111 -3.34 -17.86 5.42
N ALA A 112 -3.91 -19.01 5.72
CA ALA A 112 -3.57 -20.27 5.04
C ALA A 112 -3.92 -20.20 3.54
N PHE A 113 -5.07 -19.64 3.18
CA PHE A 113 -5.45 -19.44 1.79
C PHE A 113 -4.44 -18.54 1.06
N ILE A 114 -4.09 -17.39 1.63
CA ILE A 114 -3.10 -16.47 1.08
C ILE A 114 -1.73 -17.15 0.94
N ALA A 115 -1.28 -17.88 1.97
CA ALA A 115 -0.01 -18.59 1.93
C ALA A 115 0.03 -19.67 0.84
N MET A 116 -1.05 -20.41 0.65
CA MET A 116 -1.19 -21.43 -0.40
C MET A 116 -1.19 -20.78 -1.78
N ALA A 117 -1.95 -19.70 -1.98
CA ALA A 117 -1.95 -18.95 -3.22
C ALA A 117 -0.54 -18.44 -3.56
N TYR A 118 0.16 -17.82 -2.62
CA TYR A 118 1.54 -17.36 -2.80
C TYR A 118 2.50 -18.51 -3.12
N ARG A 119 2.42 -19.64 -2.40
CA ARG A 119 3.28 -20.81 -2.62
C ARG A 119 3.05 -21.50 -3.95
N SER A 120 1.87 -21.35 -4.56
CA SER A 120 1.57 -21.89 -5.89
C SER A 120 2.30 -21.18 -7.03
N LEU A 121 2.86 -20.01 -6.75
CA LEU A 121 3.56 -19.17 -7.73
C LEU A 121 5.01 -19.60 -7.91
N SER A 122 5.59 -19.32 -9.09
CA SER A 122 7.03 -19.45 -9.34
C SER A 122 7.83 -18.46 -8.49
N PRO A 123 9.15 -18.65 -8.32
CA PRO A 123 10.00 -17.68 -7.60
C PRO A 123 9.89 -16.25 -8.14
N ASP A 124 9.87 -16.08 -9.45
CA ASP A 124 9.76 -14.76 -10.10
C ASP A 124 8.40 -14.11 -9.85
N GLU A 125 7.31 -14.88 -9.98
CA GLU A 125 5.96 -14.40 -9.64
C GLU A 125 5.86 -14.03 -8.16
N ARG A 126 6.45 -14.84 -7.27
CA ARG A 126 6.47 -14.54 -5.81
C ARG A 126 7.22 -13.26 -5.47
N SER A 127 8.24 -12.90 -6.25
CA SER A 127 8.99 -11.67 -6.01
C SER A 127 8.12 -10.41 -6.12
N ARG A 128 6.98 -10.53 -6.79
CA ARG A 128 6.01 -9.45 -6.98
C ARG A 128 5.04 -9.26 -5.81
N PHE A 129 5.10 -10.11 -4.78
CA PHE A 129 4.14 -10.07 -3.67
C PHE A 129 4.81 -10.01 -2.31
N ASP A 130 4.14 -9.32 -1.41
CA ASP A 130 4.46 -9.26 0.02
C ASP A 130 3.23 -9.66 0.84
N PRO A 131 3.02 -10.97 1.09
CA PRO A 131 1.87 -11.44 1.85
C PRO A 131 1.85 -10.91 3.28
N MET A 132 0.64 -10.62 3.78
CA MET A 132 0.41 -10.12 5.13
C MET A 132 -0.64 -10.97 5.85
N ILE A 133 -0.51 -11.09 7.17
CA ILE A 133 -1.39 -11.86 8.05
C ILE A 133 -2.57 -10.98 8.47
N THR A 134 -3.79 -11.44 8.27
CA THR A 134 -5.01 -10.74 8.65
C THR A 134 -5.96 -11.58 9.53
N GLY A 135 -5.72 -12.89 9.63
CA GLY A 135 -6.63 -13.87 10.23
C GLY A 135 -6.66 -13.87 11.75
N PHE A 136 -6.69 -12.72 12.38
CA PHE A 136 -6.75 -12.59 13.84
C PHE A 136 -7.75 -11.51 14.27
N ASN A 137 -8.21 -11.62 15.50
CA ASN A 137 -9.04 -10.60 16.13
C ASN A 137 -8.14 -9.67 16.99
N PRO A 138 -8.12 -8.34 16.73
CA PRO A 138 -7.30 -7.41 17.50
C PRO A 138 -7.71 -7.26 18.97
N ALA A 139 -8.89 -7.74 19.38
CA ALA A 139 -9.33 -7.77 20.77
C ALA A 139 -9.00 -9.11 21.48
N ASP A 140 -8.50 -10.11 20.77
CA ASP A 140 -8.16 -11.42 21.34
C ASP A 140 -6.77 -11.40 21.96
N MET A 141 -6.69 -11.69 23.27
CA MET A 141 -5.41 -11.77 24.02
C MET A 141 -4.43 -12.82 23.45
N TYR A 142 -4.92 -13.81 22.70
CA TYR A 142 -4.11 -14.84 22.04
C TYR A 142 -3.79 -14.53 20.57
N ALA A 143 -4.19 -13.36 20.05
CA ALA A 143 -3.93 -12.98 18.66
C ALA A 143 -2.44 -12.99 18.31
N ALA A 144 -1.58 -12.50 19.20
CA ALA A 144 -0.12 -12.54 18.99
C ALA A 144 0.41 -13.97 18.88
N ASP A 145 -0.11 -14.90 19.69
CA ASP A 145 0.26 -16.32 19.60
C ASP A 145 -0.27 -16.97 18.32
N HIS A 146 -1.44 -16.56 17.87
CA HIS A 146 -1.96 -17.01 16.58
C HIS A 146 -1.07 -16.54 15.43
N ILE A 147 -0.66 -15.26 15.40
CA ILE A 147 0.28 -14.73 14.41
C ILE A 147 1.60 -15.53 14.41
N ARG A 148 2.15 -15.85 15.58
CA ARG A 148 3.33 -16.72 15.68
C ARG A 148 3.10 -18.08 15.06
N ARG A 149 1.96 -18.70 15.32
CA ARG A 149 1.60 -20.01 14.72
C ARG A 149 1.52 -19.93 13.20
N VAL A 150 0.93 -18.86 12.66
CA VAL A 150 0.87 -18.65 11.21
C VAL A 150 2.27 -18.54 10.62
N LEU A 151 3.15 -17.71 11.21
CA LEU A 151 4.54 -17.58 10.75
C LEU A 151 5.29 -18.93 10.80
N LYS A 152 5.14 -19.68 11.90
CA LYS A 152 5.75 -21.01 12.05
C LYS A 152 5.22 -22.03 11.03
N THR A 153 3.93 -21.98 10.71
CA THR A 153 3.29 -22.91 9.77
C THR A 153 3.68 -22.60 8.33
N PHE A 154 3.88 -21.33 8.02
CA PHE A 154 4.19 -20.85 6.69
C PHE A 154 5.50 -20.04 6.66
N PRO A 155 6.64 -20.63 7.07
CA PRO A 155 7.89 -19.89 7.08
C PRO A 155 8.26 -19.42 5.67
N GLY A 156 8.86 -18.25 5.60
CA GLY A 156 9.25 -17.65 4.33
C GLY A 156 8.16 -16.94 3.54
N VAL A 157 6.93 -16.88 4.05
CA VAL A 157 5.80 -16.30 3.31
C VAL A 157 5.55 -14.85 3.69
N PHE A 158 5.18 -14.59 4.93
CA PHE A 158 4.64 -13.30 5.35
C PHE A 158 5.71 -12.26 5.66
N THR A 159 5.39 -10.99 5.38
CA THR A 159 6.26 -9.83 5.62
C THR A 159 5.58 -8.78 6.49
N GLY A 160 4.28 -8.91 6.75
CA GLY A 160 3.51 -7.97 7.54
C GLY A 160 2.27 -8.57 8.16
N ILE A 161 1.56 -7.74 8.91
CA ILE A 161 0.20 -8.00 9.42
C ILE A 161 -0.72 -6.86 8.99
N GLY A 162 -1.95 -7.18 8.64
CA GLY A 162 -2.98 -6.22 8.19
C GLY A 162 -3.39 -6.43 6.72
N GLU A 163 -4.38 -5.71 6.23
CA GLU A 163 -5.15 -4.72 7.00
C GLU A 163 -5.95 -5.40 8.12
N PHE A 164 -5.86 -4.85 9.32
CA PHE A 164 -6.82 -5.14 10.36
C PHE A 164 -7.36 -3.82 10.93
N SER A 165 -8.60 -3.84 11.41
CA SER A 165 -9.28 -2.63 11.86
C SER A 165 -9.51 -2.66 13.36
N VAL A 166 -9.37 -1.48 14.00
CA VAL A 166 -9.83 -1.24 15.38
C VAL A 166 -11.15 -0.47 15.33
N HIS A 167 -11.12 0.77 14.88
CA HIS A 167 -12.34 1.55 14.62
C HIS A 167 -12.46 1.78 13.13
N LYS A 168 -13.58 1.37 12.54
CA LYS A 168 -13.87 1.54 11.11
C LYS A 168 -15.34 1.92 10.94
N GLU A 169 -15.58 3.16 10.53
CA GLU A 169 -16.92 3.69 10.26
C GLU A 169 -17.90 3.44 11.42
N PHE A 170 -18.96 2.66 11.15
CA PHE A 170 -19.98 2.29 12.12
C PHE A 170 -19.68 0.97 12.85
N VAL A 171 -18.51 0.40 12.60
CA VAL A 171 -18.11 -0.90 13.12
C VAL A 171 -16.79 -0.76 13.85
N SER A 172 -16.76 -1.01 15.14
CA SER A 172 -15.53 -1.02 15.93
C SER A 172 -15.05 -2.42 16.28
N SER A 173 -15.86 -3.44 16.00
CA SER A 173 -15.48 -4.85 16.16
C SER A 173 -15.97 -5.67 14.98
N LYS A 174 -15.21 -6.70 14.65
CA LYS A 174 -15.58 -7.68 13.63
C LYS A 174 -16.15 -8.96 14.22
N ILE A 175 -16.26 -9.03 15.54
CA ILE A 175 -16.85 -10.16 16.27
C ILE A 175 -18.02 -9.66 17.09
N PRO A 176 -19.18 -10.29 17.00
CA PRO A 176 -20.34 -9.91 17.79
C PRO A 176 -20.02 -9.90 19.30
N GLY A 177 -20.40 -8.84 19.97
CA GLY A 177 -20.18 -8.67 21.41
C GLY A 177 -18.79 -8.19 21.82
N GLU A 178 -17.83 -8.14 20.90
CA GLU A 178 -16.47 -7.68 21.15
C GLU A 178 -16.22 -6.34 20.47
N VAL A 179 -15.72 -5.38 21.21
CA VAL A 179 -15.35 -4.04 20.70
C VAL A 179 -13.85 -3.89 20.83
N ALA A 180 -13.13 -3.95 19.72
CA ALA A 180 -11.72 -3.66 19.71
C ALA A 180 -11.45 -2.21 20.12
N SER A 181 -10.39 -1.99 20.89
CA SER A 181 -9.99 -0.67 21.38
C SER A 181 -8.50 -0.43 21.17
N LEU A 182 -8.13 0.83 20.94
CA LEU A 182 -6.74 1.28 20.90
C LEU A 182 -6.00 1.13 22.23
N THR A 183 -6.74 0.84 23.30
CA THR A 183 -6.21 0.63 24.66
C THR A 183 -6.17 -0.83 25.08
N ASP A 184 -6.55 -1.77 24.19
CA ASP A 184 -6.54 -3.19 24.49
C ASP A 184 -5.14 -3.73 24.69
N PRO A 185 -4.89 -4.51 25.76
CA PRO A 185 -3.62 -5.21 25.94
C PRO A 185 -3.30 -6.20 24.81
N ALA A 186 -4.35 -6.76 24.18
CA ALA A 186 -4.22 -7.63 23.02
C ALA A 186 -3.50 -6.90 21.86
N LEU A 187 -3.93 -5.66 21.57
CA LEU A 187 -3.34 -4.85 20.54
C LEU A 187 -1.87 -4.49 20.85
N ASP A 188 -1.56 -4.17 22.10
CA ASP A 188 -0.17 -3.95 22.53
C ASP A 188 0.70 -5.22 22.31
N SER A 189 0.15 -6.40 22.59
CA SER A 189 0.85 -7.68 22.35
C SER A 189 1.10 -7.94 20.87
N ILE A 190 0.12 -7.68 20.02
CA ILE A 190 0.22 -7.79 18.54
C ILE A 190 1.32 -6.86 18.01
N LEU A 191 1.27 -5.58 18.37
CA LEU A 191 2.22 -4.59 17.88
C LEU A 191 3.64 -4.83 18.41
N SER A 192 3.77 -5.31 19.65
CA SER A 192 5.06 -5.71 20.23
C SER A 192 5.68 -6.89 19.47
N LEU A 193 4.88 -7.92 19.16
CA LEU A 193 5.32 -9.05 18.34
C LEU A 193 5.74 -8.58 16.95
N ALA A 194 4.95 -7.72 16.31
CA ALA A 194 5.28 -7.18 14.99
C ALA A 194 6.63 -6.45 15.00
N GLY A 195 6.90 -5.63 16.01
CA GLY A 195 8.19 -4.96 16.18
C GLY A 195 9.35 -5.93 16.40
N GLN A 196 9.16 -6.98 17.22
CA GLN A 196 10.17 -8.02 17.46
C GLN A 196 10.49 -8.82 16.22
N ALA A 197 9.49 -9.25 15.47
CA ALA A 197 9.66 -10.02 14.25
C ALA A 197 10.09 -9.17 13.05
N GLY A 198 9.90 -7.85 13.11
CA GLY A 198 10.18 -6.93 12.02
C GLY A 198 9.10 -6.87 10.95
N LEU A 199 7.87 -7.30 11.27
CA LEU A 199 6.70 -7.22 10.41
C LEU A 199 6.28 -5.76 10.19
N VAL A 200 5.87 -5.42 8.96
CA VAL A 200 5.13 -4.19 8.69
C VAL A 200 3.70 -4.35 9.18
N VAL A 201 3.17 -3.31 9.81
CA VAL A 201 1.78 -3.28 10.28
C VAL A 201 0.98 -2.35 9.39
N LEU A 202 -0.11 -2.83 8.80
CA LEU A 202 -1.12 -2.02 8.12
C LEU A 202 -2.36 -1.97 8.99
N LEU A 203 -2.57 -0.82 9.65
CA LEU A 203 -3.60 -0.61 10.65
C LEU A 203 -4.67 0.34 10.15
N HIS A 204 -5.90 -0.13 10.08
CA HIS A 204 -7.08 0.71 9.87
C HIS A 204 -7.61 1.20 11.21
N ASN A 205 -7.61 2.48 11.39
CA ASN A 205 -8.29 3.13 12.51
C ASN A 205 -8.76 4.51 12.08
N ASP A 206 -10.06 4.71 12.01
CA ASP A 206 -10.63 6.02 11.77
C ASP A 206 -10.23 6.94 12.93
N MET A 207 -9.81 8.17 12.64
CA MET A 207 -9.48 9.13 13.71
C MET A 207 -10.72 9.47 14.55
N ASP A 208 -11.90 9.28 13.97
CA ASP A 208 -13.14 9.78 14.52
C ASP A 208 -14.34 8.91 14.17
N VAL A 209 -15.41 9.14 14.90
CA VAL A 209 -16.72 8.53 14.59
C VAL A 209 -17.38 9.23 13.39
N PRO A 210 -18.17 8.51 12.60
CA PRO A 210 -19.05 9.13 11.63
C PRO A 210 -19.97 10.16 12.27
N PHE A 211 -20.32 11.22 11.52
CA PHE A 211 -21.20 12.30 11.98
C PHE A 211 -20.76 13.03 13.25
N ALA A 212 -19.50 12.94 13.59
CA ALA A 212 -18.98 13.65 14.73
C ALA A 212 -19.12 15.17 14.57
N LYS A 213 -19.27 15.89 15.69
CA LYS A 213 -19.53 17.34 15.69
C LYS A 213 -18.33 18.10 15.12
N PRO A 214 -18.58 19.06 14.20
CA PRO A 214 -17.52 19.95 13.72
C PRO A 214 -16.81 20.68 14.85
N GLY A 215 -15.50 20.93 14.70
CA GLY A 215 -14.71 21.71 15.65
C GLY A 215 -14.28 20.97 16.92
N THR A 216 -14.64 19.69 17.10
CA THR A 216 -14.15 18.87 18.21
C THR A 216 -12.88 18.10 17.80
N GLU A 217 -12.01 17.81 18.76
CA GLU A 217 -10.89 16.90 18.50
C GLU A 217 -11.43 15.50 18.15
N PRO A 218 -10.85 14.81 17.14
CA PRO A 218 -11.24 13.46 16.81
C PRO A 218 -11.12 12.52 18.01
N ILE A 219 -12.17 11.75 18.27
CA ILE A 219 -12.33 10.99 19.53
C ILE A 219 -11.23 9.94 19.76
N TYR A 220 -10.70 9.36 18.68
CA TYR A 220 -9.67 8.32 18.77
C TYR A 220 -8.24 8.83 18.63
N LEU A 221 -8.05 10.14 18.31
CA LEU A 221 -6.74 10.69 17.99
C LEU A 221 -5.73 10.61 19.14
N ALA A 222 -6.17 10.97 20.35
CA ALA A 222 -5.31 10.94 21.54
C ALA A 222 -4.86 9.51 21.87
N GLN A 223 -5.77 8.54 21.83
CA GLN A 223 -5.47 7.13 22.07
C GLN A 223 -4.55 6.57 20.99
N MET A 224 -4.80 6.92 19.74
CA MET A 224 -3.95 6.49 18.61
C MET A 224 -2.52 7.03 18.74
N LYS A 225 -2.35 8.31 19.04
CA LYS A 225 -1.01 8.89 19.30
C LYS A 225 -0.30 8.20 20.46
N ALA A 226 -1.02 7.86 21.53
CA ALA A 226 -0.45 7.14 22.66
C ALA A 226 0.00 5.72 22.27
N LEU A 227 -0.83 4.99 21.53
CA LEU A 227 -0.49 3.67 20.97
C LEU A 227 0.76 3.73 20.09
N LEU A 228 0.80 4.65 19.15
CA LEU A 228 1.92 4.82 18.24
C LEU A 228 3.23 5.08 18.99
N ARG A 229 3.23 5.95 20.00
CA ARG A 229 4.42 6.25 20.81
C ARG A 229 4.91 5.04 21.61
N ARG A 230 4.01 4.20 22.14
CA ARG A 230 4.38 2.96 22.85
C ARG A 230 5.10 1.97 21.94
N HIS A 231 4.75 1.94 20.65
CA HIS A 231 5.28 0.97 19.68
C HIS A 231 6.28 1.58 18.69
N SER A 232 7.16 2.44 19.18
CA SER A 232 8.14 3.19 18.35
C SER A 232 9.14 2.31 17.57
N LYS A 233 9.25 1.03 17.90
CA LYS A 233 10.08 0.05 17.17
C LYS A 233 9.34 -0.70 16.06
N THR A 234 8.04 -0.49 15.94
CA THR A 234 7.16 -1.17 14.98
C THR A 234 6.92 -0.26 13.79
N THR A 235 7.17 -0.73 12.58
CA THR A 235 6.82 0.00 11.36
C THR A 235 5.31 -0.05 11.16
N ILE A 236 4.61 1.08 11.28
CA ILE A 236 3.17 1.16 11.19
C ILE A 236 2.77 2.03 10.00
N ILE A 237 1.99 1.47 9.10
CA ILE A 237 1.28 2.18 8.04
C ILE A 237 -0.15 2.38 8.53
N TRP A 238 -0.51 3.64 8.79
CA TRP A 238 -1.86 3.99 9.16
C TRP A 238 -2.69 4.16 7.90
N ALA A 239 -3.60 3.23 7.70
CA ALA A 239 -4.40 3.14 6.49
C ALA A 239 -5.27 4.38 6.27
N HIS A 240 -5.48 4.73 5.01
CA HIS A 240 -6.41 5.76 4.55
C HIS A 240 -6.16 7.16 5.16
N VAL A 241 -4.90 7.48 5.48
CA VAL A 241 -4.52 8.69 6.23
C VAL A 241 -5.35 8.89 7.50
N GLY A 242 -5.86 7.81 8.10
CA GLY A 242 -6.73 7.82 9.28
C GLY A 242 -8.15 8.34 9.01
N LEU A 243 -8.56 8.42 7.76
CA LEU A 243 -9.94 8.76 7.38
C LEU A 243 -10.84 7.53 7.44
N GLY A 244 -12.04 7.73 7.97
CA GLY A 244 -13.18 6.87 7.68
C GLY A 244 -13.92 7.33 6.43
N ARG A 245 -15.09 6.74 6.16
CA ARG A 245 -15.95 7.16 5.05
C ARG A 245 -16.29 8.65 5.17
N VAL A 246 -16.10 9.37 4.08
CA VAL A 246 -16.42 10.79 4.02
C VAL A 246 -17.92 10.96 3.87
N VAL A 247 -18.61 11.12 4.98
CA VAL A 247 -20.06 11.30 5.02
C VAL A 247 -20.44 12.75 4.68
N HIS A 248 -19.58 13.68 5.04
CA HIS A 248 -19.72 15.09 4.70
C HIS A 248 -18.55 15.51 3.83
N PRO A 249 -18.74 15.67 2.53
CA PRO A 249 -17.66 16.09 1.64
C PRO A 249 -17.12 17.44 2.09
N VAL A 250 -15.81 17.60 2.02
CA VAL A 250 -15.13 18.88 2.26
C VAL A 250 -15.78 19.94 1.37
N GLN A 251 -16.32 20.99 1.97
CA GLN A 251 -16.91 22.05 1.20
C GLN A 251 -15.86 22.76 0.34
N ALA A 252 -16.26 23.12 -0.88
CA ALA A 252 -15.37 23.61 -1.93
C ALA A 252 -14.74 24.98 -1.65
N SER A 253 -15.14 25.70 -0.60
CA SER A 253 -14.62 27.02 -0.30
C SER A 253 -13.20 26.91 0.28
N GLY A 254 -12.21 27.28 -0.52
CA GLY A 254 -10.81 27.40 -0.08
C GLY A 254 -10.57 28.40 1.05
N THR A 255 -11.65 28.98 1.59
CA THR A 255 -11.70 29.98 2.68
C THR A 255 -12.43 29.41 3.91
N ALA A 256 -12.87 28.15 3.90
CA ALA A 256 -13.48 27.56 5.10
C ALA A 256 -12.52 27.72 6.28
N PRO A 257 -13.00 28.21 7.42
CA PRO A 257 -12.20 28.32 8.63
C PRO A 257 -11.59 26.95 8.96
N VAL A 258 -10.38 26.94 9.47
CA VAL A 258 -9.66 25.75 9.97
C VAL A 258 -10.46 24.99 11.05
N THR A 259 -11.59 25.52 11.47
CA THR A 259 -12.52 24.97 12.44
C THR A 259 -13.48 23.91 11.89
N GLU A 260 -13.58 23.73 10.57
CA GLU A 260 -14.35 22.62 10.02
C GLU A 260 -13.54 21.33 10.14
N ARG A 261 -14.18 20.30 10.69
CA ARG A 261 -13.53 19.04 11.09
C ARG A 261 -12.75 18.36 9.97
N ASN A 262 -13.36 18.18 8.82
CA ASN A 262 -12.71 17.54 7.68
C ASN A 262 -11.52 18.33 7.10
N PRO A 263 -11.56 19.66 7.01
CA PRO A 263 -10.39 20.45 6.67
C PRO A 263 -9.21 20.30 7.64
N ASN A 264 -9.48 19.97 8.89
CA ASN A 264 -8.44 19.75 9.90
C ASN A 264 -7.69 18.43 9.76
N GLN A 265 -8.19 17.47 9.00
CA GLN A 265 -7.50 16.20 8.79
C GLN A 265 -6.06 16.38 8.29
N GLY A 266 -5.86 17.23 7.30
CA GLY A 266 -4.52 17.54 6.79
C GLY A 266 -3.60 18.11 7.86
N LEU A 267 -4.09 19.00 8.74
CA LEU A 267 -3.31 19.56 9.84
C LEU A 267 -2.96 18.51 10.90
N ILE A 268 -3.88 17.59 11.19
CA ILE A 268 -3.64 16.48 12.12
C ILE A 268 -2.56 15.56 11.57
N VAL A 269 -2.65 15.18 10.31
CA VAL A 269 -1.65 14.35 9.63
C VAL A 269 -0.31 15.06 9.63
N GLU A 270 -0.26 16.34 9.29
CA GLU A 270 0.98 17.14 9.32
C GLU A 270 1.58 17.22 10.72
N GLY A 271 0.76 17.34 11.76
CA GLY A 271 1.18 17.30 13.15
C GLY A 271 1.82 15.95 13.54
N ILE A 272 1.32 14.83 13.02
CA ILE A 272 1.91 13.50 13.22
C ILE A 272 3.22 13.37 12.43
N LEU A 273 3.26 13.86 11.20
CA LEU A 273 4.44 13.80 10.35
C LEU A 273 5.60 14.63 10.90
N SER A 274 5.32 15.73 11.56
CA SER A 274 6.31 16.63 12.18
C SER A 274 6.78 16.17 13.57
N ASP A 275 6.05 15.24 14.22
CA ASP A 275 6.43 14.71 15.54
C ASP A 275 7.65 13.77 15.42
N PRO A 276 8.81 14.12 16.00
CA PRO A 276 10.00 13.29 15.91
C PRO A 276 9.87 11.93 16.61
N THR A 277 8.91 11.78 17.51
CA THR A 277 8.65 10.50 18.21
C THR A 277 7.84 9.53 17.36
N LEU A 278 7.25 9.99 16.25
CA LEU A 278 6.37 9.22 15.38
C LEU A 278 7.00 8.91 13.99
N ARG A 279 8.33 8.90 13.88
CA ARG A 279 9.03 8.65 12.60
C ARG A 279 8.80 7.28 12.00
N HIS A 280 8.38 6.30 12.79
CA HIS A 280 8.05 4.93 12.39
C HIS A 280 6.64 4.78 11.82
N VAL A 281 5.86 5.87 11.81
CA VAL A 281 4.48 5.91 11.30
C VAL A 281 4.47 6.43 9.88
N TYR A 282 3.80 5.72 9.01
CA TYR A 282 3.56 6.03 7.60
C TYR A 282 2.06 6.12 7.35
N PHE A 283 1.67 6.69 6.22
CA PHE A 283 0.28 6.74 5.80
C PHE A 283 0.14 6.16 4.40
N ASP A 284 -0.89 5.37 4.18
CA ASP A 284 -1.30 5.11 2.82
C ASP A 284 -2.41 6.06 2.37
N ILE A 285 -2.44 6.33 1.08
CA ILE A 285 -3.48 7.12 0.41
C ILE A 285 -4.39 6.19 -0.39
N SER A 286 -4.63 4.98 0.09
CA SER A 286 -5.50 4.00 -0.53
C SER A 286 -6.98 4.39 -0.38
N TRP A 287 -7.86 3.63 -1.11
CA TRP A 287 -9.30 3.81 -1.07
C TRP A 287 -9.82 5.00 -1.90
N ASP A 288 -10.96 4.82 -2.55
CA ASP A 288 -11.61 5.87 -3.35
C ASP A 288 -12.19 7.00 -2.47
N GLU A 289 -12.60 6.72 -1.23
CA GLU A 289 -13.06 7.74 -0.27
C GLU A 289 -11.93 8.72 0.08
N VAL A 290 -10.70 8.22 0.25
CA VAL A 290 -9.54 9.10 0.47
C VAL A 290 -9.27 9.95 -0.77
N ALA A 291 -9.35 9.36 -1.95
CA ALA A 291 -9.21 10.10 -3.20
C ALA A 291 -10.27 11.22 -3.30
N LYS A 292 -11.54 10.92 -3.01
CA LYS A 292 -12.62 11.92 -2.97
C LYS A 292 -12.31 13.06 -2.00
N TYR A 293 -11.73 12.76 -0.85
CA TYR A 293 -11.33 13.78 0.14
C TYR A 293 -10.16 14.64 -0.34
N LEU A 294 -9.04 13.99 -0.71
CA LEU A 294 -7.79 14.68 -1.10
C LEU A 294 -7.96 15.51 -2.38
N LEU A 295 -8.86 15.11 -3.25
CA LEU A 295 -9.12 15.72 -4.56
C LEU A 295 -10.44 16.52 -4.60
N ALA A 296 -11.11 16.72 -3.46
CA ALA A 296 -12.42 17.34 -3.38
C ALA A 296 -12.49 18.71 -4.08
N THR A 297 -11.42 19.49 -4.02
CA THR A 297 -11.30 20.79 -4.70
C THR A 297 -9.86 20.99 -5.19
N PRO A 298 -9.63 21.87 -6.17
CA PRO A 298 -8.26 22.23 -6.57
C PRO A 298 -7.41 22.76 -5.39
N GLY A 299 -8.03 23.43 -4.44
CA GLY A 299 -7.36 23.92 -3.22
C GLY A 299 -6.92 22.77 -2.31
N THR A 300 -7.80 21.80 -2.06
CA THR A 300 -7.50 20.61 -1.27
C THR A 300 -6.41 19.78 -1.93
N THR A 301 -6.49 19.57 -3.25
CA THR A 301 -5.48 18.84 -4.02
C THR A 301 -4.09 19.49 -3.90
N ARG A 302 -4.01 20.81 -4.03
CA ARG A 302 -2.74 21.54 -3.85
C ARG A 302 -2.18 21.42 -2.43
N ARG A 303 -3.02 21.51 -1.39
CA ARG A 303 -2.58 21.34 0.01
C ARG A 303 -2.08 19.92 0.26
N SER A 304 -2.80 18.91 -0.24
CA SER A 304 -2.38 17.50 -0.14
C SER A 304 -1.05 17.27 -0.85
N ALA A 305 -0.88 17.79 -2.05
CA ALA A 305 0.37 17.72 -2.79
C ALA A 305 1.53 18.42 -2.05
N ALA A 306 1.28 19.60 -1.48
CA ALA A 306 2.30 20.34 -0.71
C ALA A 306 2.75 19.57 0.52
N MET A 307 1.82 18.93 1.26
CA MET A 307 2.12 18.09 2.40
C MET A 307 2.95 16.86 1.99
N ILE A 308 2.55 16.16 0.94
CA ILE A 308 3.26 14.99 0.42
C ILE A 308 4.66 15.38 -0.08
N ASN A 309 4.79 16.48 -0.82
CA ASN A 309 6.09 17.00 -1.28
C ASN A 309 7.01 17.35 -0.11
N ARG A 310 6.46 17.80 1.03
CA ARG A 310 7.24 18.12 2.24
C ARG A 310 7.67 16.87 3.01
N TYR A 311 6.87 15.81 3.00
CA TYR A 311 7.12 14.56 3.74
C TYR A 311 7.08 13.33 2.83
N PRO A 312 7.84 13.31 1.72
CA PRO A 312 7.67 12.31 0.67
C PRO A 312 8.01 10.88 1.12
N ASP A 313 8.81 10.72 2.17
CA ASP A 313 9.22 9.42 2.72
C ASP A 313 8.16 8.76 3.61
N ARG A 314 7.03 9.42 3.83
CA ARG A 314 6.04 9.02 4.82
C ARG A 314 4.70 8.57 4.22
N PHE A 315 4.53 8.67 2.91
CA PHE A 315 3.32 8.29 2.20
C PHE A 315 3.56 7.12 1.26
N LEU A 316 2.56 6.24 1.14
CA LEU A 316 2.54 5.12 0.20
C LEU A 316 1.22 5.15 -0.58
N PHE A 317 1.27 4.67 -1.81
CA PHE A 317 0.06 4.40 -2.57
C PHE A 317 -0.44 2.98 -2.30
N GLY A 318 -1.77 2.83 -2.20
CA GLY A 318 -2.48 1.57 -2.18
C GLY A 318 -3.80 1.70 -2.92
N SER A 319 -4.33 0.61 -3.44
CA SER A 319 -5.61 0.62 -4.14
C SER A 319 -6.80 0.47 -3.21
N ASP A 320 -6.68 -0.31 -2.15
CA ASP A 320 -7.78 -0.83 -1.32
C ASP A 320 -8.87 -1.52 -2.15
N VAL A 321 -8.47 -2.12 -3.25
CA VAL A 321 -9.41 -2.84 -4.11
C VAL A 321 -9.61 -4.25 -3.57
N VAL A 322 -10.88 -4.63 -3.44
CA VAL A 322 -11.31 -5.92 -2.91
C VAL A 322 -11.68 -6.83 -4.06
N ALA A 323 -10.92 -7.92 -4.25
CA ALA A 323 -11.21 -8.98 -5.20
C ALA A 323 -11.65 -8.46 -6.59
N PRO A 324 -10.84 -7.66 -7.29
CA PRO A 324 -11.22 -7.06 -8.56
C PRO A 324 -11.51 -8.13 -9.62
N ARG A 325 -12.48 -7.84 -10.48
CA ARG A 325 -12.87 -8.73 -11.58
C ARG A 325 -12.07 -8.45 -12.87
N ASP A 326 -11.57 -7.23 -13.00
CA ASP A 326 -10.87 -6.78 -14.19
C ASP A 326 -9.88 -5.65 -13.91
N THR A 327 -9.07 -5.38 -14.90
CA THR A 327 -8.03 -4.34 -14.88
C THR A 327 -8.61 -2.93 -14.67
N THR A 328 -9.80 -2.65 -15.19
CA THR A 328 -10.43 -1.33 -15.06
C THR A 328 -10.77 -1.04 -13.61
N GLN A 329 -11.39 -2.02 -12.93
CA GLN A 329 -11.69 -1.94 -11.51
C GLN A 329 -10.41 -1.79 -10.68
N TYR A 330 -9.38 -2.58 -10.99
CA TYR A 330 -8.12 -2.56 -10.24
C TYR A 330 -7.43 -1.19 -10.32
N PHE A 331 -7.34 -0.59 -11.50
CA PHE A 331 -6.64 0.69 -11.68
C PHE A 331 -7.50 1.93 -11.39
N ALA A 332 -8.76 1.78 -11.04
CA ALA A 332 -9.68 2.90 -10.88
C ALA A 332 -9.17 3.93 -9.85
N VAL A 333 -8.73 3.46 -8.68
CA VAL A 333 -8.23 4.34 -7.60
C VAL A 333 -6.93 5.05 -8.02
N PHE A 334 -5.97 4.33 -8.61
CA PHE A 334 -4.73 4.94 -9.11
C PHE A 334 -5.01 6.04 -10.13
N ASN A 335 -5.92 5.76 -11.07
CA ASN A 335 -6.27 6.70 -12.11
C ASN A 335 -6.99 7.94 -11.56
N SER A 336 -7.77 7.81 -10.48
CA SER A 336 -8.44 8.96 -9.83
C SER A 336 -7.43 9.96 -9.26
N TYR A 337 -6.24 9.52 -8.87
CA TYR A 337 -5.18 10.35 -8.31
C TYR A 337 -4.38 11.16 -9.35
N ARG A 338 -4.68 11.08 -10.64
CA ARG A 338 -3.94 11.84 -11.69
C ARG A 338 -3.77 13.33 -11.38
N PRO A 339 -4.78 14.06 -10.85
CA PRO A 339 -4.59 15.46 -10.48
C PRO A 339 -3.56 15.68 -9.36
N LEU A 340 -3.42 14.73 -8.44
CA LEU A 340 -2.42 14.76 -7.37
C LEU A 340 -1.03 14.46 -7.94
N TRP A 341 -0.89 13.40 -8.75
CA TRP A 341 0.38 13.01 -9.35
C TRP A 341 1.02 14.16 -10.13
N ALA A 342 0.22 14.93 -10.85
CA ALA A 342 0.67 16.10 -11.61
C ALA A 342 1.23 17.25 -10.76
N LEU A 343 0.94 17.27 -9.46
CA LEU A 343 1.40 18.32 -8.52
C LEU A 343 2.55 17.86 -7.62
N LEU A 344 2.89 16.57 -7.64
CA LEU A 344 4.04 16.06 -6.90
C LEU A 344 5.34 16.37 -7.64
N THR A 345 6.39 16.64 -6.87
CA THR A 345 7.73 16.63 -7.43
C THR A 345 8.08 15.23 -7.95
N PRO A 346 8.95 15.09 -8.96
CA PRO A 346 9.35 13.77 -9.47
C PRO A 346 9.86 12.84 -8.35
N ALA A 347 10.64 13.39 -7.40
CA ALA A 347 11.16 12.65 -6.27
C ALA A 347 10.05 12.19 -5.30
N ALA A 348 9.08 13.04 -5.00
CA ALA A 348 7.95 12.68 -4.14
C ALA A 348 7.05 11.64 -4.82
N SER A 349 6.75 11.83 -6.09
CA SER A 349 5.96 10.90 -6.88
C SER A 349 6.60 9.50 -6.92
N GLU A 350 7.91 9.41 -7.17
CA GLU A 350 8.65 8.14 -7.16
C GLU A 350 8.57 7.45 -5.79
N LYS A 351 8.79 8.19 -4.70
CA LYS A 351 8.76 7.65 -3.33
C LYS A 351 7.38 7.13 -2.96
N VAL A 352 6.33 7.92 -3.20
CA VAL A 352 4.96 7.56 -2.82
C VAL A 352 4.45 6.38 -3.63
N ARG A 353 4.75 6.36 -4.93
CA ARG A 353 4.27 5.29 -5.81
C ARG A 353 5.06 3.98 -5.65
N LYS A 354 6.35 4.04 -5.31
CA LYS A 354 7.21 2.84 -5.31
C LYS A 354 8.24 2.82 -4.17
N GLY A 355 9.12 3.81 -4.11
CA GLY A 355 10.33 3.76 -3.31
C GLY A 355 10.10 3.53 -1.81
N ASN A 356 9.00 4.04 -1.24
CA ASN A 356 8.67 3.79 0.16
C ASN A 356 8.20 2.36 0.38
N TYR A 357 7.41 1.81 -0.53
CA TYR A 357 7.01 0.42 -0.50
C TYR A 357 8.26 -0.49 -0.52
N GLU A 358 9.09 -0.36 -1.54
CA GLU A 358 10.31 -1.15 -1.70
C GLU A 358 11.17 -1.10 -0.42
N ARG A 359 11.45 0.11 0.07
CA ARG A 359 12.26 0.30 1.27
C ARG A 359 11.69 -0.38 2.51
N LEU A 360 10.39 -0.27 2.76
CA LEU A 360 9.75 -0.83 3.95
C LEU A 360 9.63 -2.35 3.88
N PHE A 361 9.16 -2.88 2.75
CA PHE A 361 8.91 -4.30 2.61
C PHE A 361 10.19 -5.12 2.38
N ASP A 362 11.22 -4.55 1.73
CA ASP A 362 12.53 -5.21 1.65
C ASP A 362 13.20 -5.33 3.01
N ALA A 363 13.15 -4.25 3.80
CA ALA A 363 13.64 -4.28 5.18
C ALA A 363 12.84 -5.25 6.06
N ALA A 364 11.52 -5.30 5.90
CA ALA A 364 10.67 -6.23 6.63
C ALA A 364 10.97 -7.68 6.23
N ARG A 365 11.06 -7.97 4.93
CA ARG A 365 11.39 -9.30 4.42
C ARG A 365 12.69 -9.82 5.02
N GLN A 366 13.74 -9.00 5.04
CA GLN A 366 15.02 -9.37 5.63
C GLN A 366 14.91 -9.64 7.13
N ARG A 367 14.24 -8.76 7.90
CA ARG A 367 14.11 -8.90 9.35
C ARG A 367 13.26 -10.09 9.74
N VAL A 368 12.12 -10.29 9.08
CA VAL A 368 11.23 -11.42 9.37
C VAL A 368 11.94 -12.74 9.09
N ARG A 369 12.66 -12.88 7.95
CA ARG A 369 13.44 -14.10 7.64
C ARG A 369 14.56 -14.33 8.67
N ALA A 370 15.21 -13.28 9.15
CA ALA A 370 16.21 -13.40 10.21
C ALA A 370 15.58 -13.86 11.53
N TRP A 371 14.42 -13.30 11.87
CA TRP A 371 13.69 -13.68 13.07
C TRP A 371 13.17 -15.13 13.00
N GLU A 372 12.58 -15.56 11.88
CA GLU A 372 12.16 -16.95 11.67
C GLU A 372 13.32 -17.94 11.88
N ARG A 373 14.48 -17.66 11.26
CA ARG A 373 15.67 -18.51 11.47
C ARG A 373 16.13 -18.55 12.93
N ALA A 374 16.03 -17.41 13.65
CA ALA A 374 16.38 -17.37 15.07
C ALA A 374 15.39 -18.17 15.96
N GLN A 375 14.15 -18.40 15.48
CA GLN A 375 13.18 -19.28 16.12
C GLN A 375 13.35 -20.76 15.72
N GLY A 376 14.26 -21.08 14.81
CA GLY A 376 14.46 -22.45 14.29
C GLY A 376 13.40 -22.87 13.25
N TRP A 377 12.84 -21.94 12.52
CA TRP A 377 11.78 -22.17 11.51
C TRP A 377 12.29 -22.07 10.08
#